data_178c471736d454b4b01b52a0740110bf
#
_entry.id   178c471736d454b4b01b52a0740110bf
#
_cell.length_a   1.000
_cell.length_b   1.000
_cell.length_c   1.000
_cell.angle_alpha   90.00
_cell.angle_beta   90.00
_cell.angle_gamma   90.00
#
_symmetry.space_group_name_H-M   'P 1'
#
loop_
_entity.id
_entity.type
_entity.pdbx_description
1 polymer ?
#
loop_
_entity_poly.entity_id
_entity_poly.type
_entity_poly.pdbx_seq_one_letter_code
_entity_poly.pdbx_strand_id
1 'polypeptide(L)'
;MNAITTIFYTISNALLVPTELALILSLLAACYAVGVAVRETFARRAEASSRAALETGLTEDAAFDVAKFLAERDAKLGRAMTVVKEIAEKADDEPFVEKKISEFESDVKRRCERTERLVKIGPALGLMGTLIPLGPALLGLAQGDLNTLAANLVVAFSTTVVGLTTAIIASFVLAAQKCWARADFIVVNFAVNRCAEQLGKSKESK
;
A
#
# COMPACT_ATOMS: atom_id res chain seq x y z
N MET A 1 -12.02 33.07 31.15
CA MET A 1 -11.26 32.49 29.98
C MET A 1 -11.04 33.61 28.99
N ASN A 2 -9.84 33.74 28.45
CA ASN A 2 -9.56 34.73 27.42
C ASN A 2 -10.27 34.38 26.11
N ALA A 3 -10.68 35.39 25.32
CA ALA A 3 -11.40 35.15 24.05
C ALA A 3 -10.70 34.14 23.14
N ILE A 4 -9.36 34.17 23.09
CA ILE A 4 -8.54 33.22 22.34
C ILE A 4 -8.73 31.78 22.83
N THR A 5 -8.71 31.56 24.13
CA THR A 5 -8.91 30.21 24.72
C THR A 5 -10.31 29.66 24.41
N THR A 6 -11.33 30.52 24.41
CA THR A 6 -12.69 30.12 24.04
C THR A 6 -12.78 29.72 22.56
N ILE A 7 -12.12 30.45 21.67
CA ILE A 7 -12.07 30.12 20.25
C ILE A 7 -11.40 28.77 20.03
N PHE A 8 -10.22 28.52 20.63
CA PHE A 8 -9.53 27.22 20.50
C PHE A 8 -10.37 26.07 21.06
N TYR A 9 -11.03 26.25 22.18
CA TYR A 9 -11.92 25.25 22.77
C TYR A 9 -13.08 24.90 21.83
N THR A 10 -13.74 25.92 21.25
CA THR A 10 -14.86 25.73 20.32
C THR A 10 -14.42 25.01 19.06
N ILE A 11 -13.27 25.40 18.49
CA ILE A 11 -12.71 24.73 17.31
C ILE A 11 -12.34 23.26 17.62
N SER A 12 -11.68 23.03 18.75
CA SER A 12 -11.30 21.70 19.19
C SER A 12 -12.52 20.79 19.34
N ASN A 13 -13.57 21.28 20.01
CA ASN A 13 -14.79 20.51 20.22
C ASN A 13 -15.56 20.24 18.93
N ALA A 14 -15.56 21.18 17.97
CA ALA A 14 -16.15 20.98 16.64
C ALA A 14 -15.42 19.91 15.82
N LEU A 15 -14.13 19.68 16.08
CA LEU A 15 -13.33 18.65 15.41
C LEU A 15 -13.56 17.23 15.94
N LEU A 16 -14.29 17.04 17.04
CA LEU A 16 -14.55 15.72 17.61
C LEU A 16 -15.22 14.79 16.60
N VAL A 17 -16.38 15.18 16.08
CA VAL A 17 -17.17 14.37 15.15
C VAL A 17 -16.39 14.06 13.85
N PRO A 18 -15.76 15.04 13.18
CA PRO A 18 -14.90 14.75 12.02
C PRO A 18 -13.77 13.78 12.33
N THR A 19 -13.15 13.86 13.51
CA THR A 19 -12.05 12.97 13.90
C THR A 19 -12.54 11.54 14.10
N GLU A 20 -13.68 11.35 14.77
CA GLU A 20 -14.29 10.02 14.96
C GLU A 20 -14.69 9.38 13.63
N LEU A 21 -15.31 10.15 12.72
CA LEU A 21 -15.63 9.69 11.38
C LEU A 21 -14.38 9.32 10.59
N ALA A 22 -13.31 10.12 10.66
CA ALA A 22 -12.05 9.83 10.01
C ALA A 22 -11.39 8.54 10.54
N LEU A 23 -11.50 8.29 11.86
CA LEU A 23 -11.04 7.04 12.48
C LEU A 23 -11.79 5.83 11.95
N ILE A 24 -13.13 5.89 11.89
CA ILE A 24 -13.95 4.81 11.34
C ILE A 24 -13.59 4.55 9.88
N LEU A 25 -13.48 5.60 9.07
CA LEU A 25 -13.10 5.48 7.66
C LEU A 25 -11.69 4.91 7.50
N SER A 26 -10.74 5.30 8.35
CA SER A 26 -9.38 4.76 8.31
C SER A 26 -9.33 3.28 8.69
N LEU A 27 -10.13 2.84 9.64
CA LEU A 27 -10.26 1.43 10.01
C LEU A 27 -10.88 0.62 8.86
N LEU A 28 -11.96 1.11 8.25
CA LEU A 28 -12.57 0.46 7.09
C LEU A 28 -11.59 0.37 5.91
N ALA A 29 -10.81 1.42 5.67
CA ALA A 29 -9.76 1.41 4.64
C ALA A 29 -8.66 0.40 4.95
N ALA A 30 -8.26 0.23 6.21
CA ALA A 30 -7.30 -0.78 6.63
C ALA A 30 -7.86 -2.20 6.43
N CYS A 31 -9.11 -2.45 6.80
CA CYS A 31 -9.79 -3.74 6.53
C CYS A 31 -9.88 -4.04 5.03
N TYR A 32 -10.23 -3.05 4.22
CA TYR A 32 -10.21 -3.18 2.76
C TYR A 32 -8.82 -3.53 2.23
N ALA A 33 -7.78 -2.86 2.73
CA ALA A 33 -6.39 -3.13 2.34
C ALA A 33 -5.97 -4.57 2.67
N VAL A 34 -6.41 -5.12 3.82
CA VAL A 34 -6.22 -6.54 4.16
C VAL A 34 -6.90 -7.45 3.14
N GLY A 35 -8.15 -7.18 2.78
CA GLY A 35 -8.88 -7.97 1.78
C GLY A 35 -8.16 -8.00 0.44
N VAL A 36 -7.65 -6.85 -0.02
CA VAL A 36 -6.84 -6.75 -1.24
C VAL A 36 -5.54 -7.54 -1.10
N ALA A 37 -4.84 -7.44 0.03
CA ALA A 37 -3.59 -8.16 0.27
C ALA A 37 -3.80 -9.68 0.31
N VAL A 38 -4.86 -10.15 0.94
CA VAL A 38 -5.23 -11.57 0.96
C VAL A 38 -5.49 -12.08 -0.46
N ARG A 39 -6.31 -11.36 -1.24
CA ARG A 39 -6.56 -11.71 -2.65
C ARG A 39 -5.27 -11.77 -3.46
N GLU A 40 -4.39 -10.81 -3.29
CA GLU A 40 -3.09 -10.77 -3.97
C GLU A 40 -2.18 -11.94 -3.57
N THR A 41 -2.19 -12.34 -2.29
CA THR A 41 -1.45 -13.51 -1.81
C THR A 41 -1.90 -14.81 -2.51
N PHE A 42 -3.21 -14.99 -2.66
CA PHE A 42 -3.76 -16.17 -3.37
C PHE A 42 -3.41 -16.13 -4.86
N ALA A 43 -3.53 -14.97 -5.51
CA ALA A 43 -3.15 -14.80 -6.91
C ALA A 43 -1.67 -15.13 -7.13
N ARG A 44 -0.77 -14.62 -6.27
CA ARG A 44 0.67 -14.89 -6.32
C ARG A 44 1.02 -16.36 -6.11
N ARG A 45 0.30 -17.06 -5.24
CA ARG A 45 0.47 -18.51 -5.05
C ARG A 45 0.08 -19.27 -6.32
N ALA A 46 -0.99 -18.88 -6.99
CA ALA A 46 -1.42 -19.51 -8.25
C ALA A 46 -0.41 -19.26 -9.40
N GLU A 47 0.30 -18.13 -9.37
CA GLU A 47 1.31 -17.77 -10.35
C GLU A 47 2.72 -18.30 -10.04
N ALA A 48 2.96 -18.83 -8.85
CA ALA A 48 4.30 -19.21 -8.38
C ALA A 48 5.00 -20.18 -9.33
N SER A 49 4.27 -21.17 -9.88
CA SER A 49 4.81 -22.12 -10.83
C SER A 49 5.20 -21.49 -12.16
N SER A 50 4.42 -20.52 -12.64
CA SER A 50 4.70 -19.79 -13.88
C SER A 50 5.89 -18.86 -13.72
N ARG A 51 6.03 -18.21 -12.56
CA ARG A 51 7.18 -17.37 -12.22
C ARG A 51 8.47 -18.20 -12.16
N ALA A 52 8.44 -19.33 -11.44
CA ALA A 52 9.58 -20.21 -11.34
C ALA A 52 10.02 -20.75 -12.73
N ALA A 53 9.07 -21.14 -13.56
CA ALA A 53 9.37 -21.60 -14.93
C ALA A 53 9.94 -20.49 -15.82
N LEU A 54 9.49 -19.23 -15.67
CA LEU A 54 10.07 -18.08 -16.36
C LEU A 54 11.51 -17.83 -15.91
N GLU A 55 11.76 -17.80 -14.60
CA GLU A 55 13.09 -17.58 -14.03
C GLU A 55 14.07 -18.67 -14.46
N THR A 56 13.64 -19.95 -14.47
CA THR A 56 14.46 -21.07 -14.96
C THR A 56 14.76 -20.91 -16.44
N GLY A 57 13.75 -20.64 -17.28
CA GLY A 57 13.95 -20.44 -18.72
C GLY A 57 14.90 -19.29 -19.03
N LEU A 58 14.75 -18.16 -18.34
CA LEU A 58 15.64 -17.00 -18.49
C LEU A 58 17.09 -17.27 -18.03
N THR A 59 17.28 -18.22 -17.10
CA THR A 59 18.60 -18.53 -16.54
C THR A 59 19.32 -19.60 -17.36
N GLU A 60 18.62 -20.64 -17.79
CA GLU A 60 19.23 -21.83 -18.42
C GLU A 60 19.33 -21.71 -19.93
N ASP A 61 18.41 -21.03 -20.60
CA ASP A 61 18.39 -20.95 -22.06
C ASP A 61 18.65 -19.51 -22.55
N ALA A 62 19.77 -19.33 -23.23
CA ALA A 62 20.15 -18.06 -23.84
C ALA A 62 19.21 -17.63 -25.00
N ALA A 63 18.47 -18.58 -25.59
CA ALA A 63 17.54 -18.37 -26.69
C ALA A 63 16.07 -18.39 -26.25
N PHE A 64 15.82 -18.35 -24.93
CA PHE A 64 14.47 -18.42 -24.35
C PHE A 64 13.59 -17.24 -24.79
N ASP A 65 12.55 -17.52 -25.56
CA ASP A 65 11.59 -16.53 -26.04
C ASP A 65 10.54 -16.23 -24.98
N VAL A 66 10.74 -15.12 -24.26
CA VAL A 66 9.86 -14.63 -23.19
C VAL A 66 8.47 -14.32 -23.70
N ALA A 67 8.35 -13.72 -24.90
CA ALA A 67 7.08 -13.30 -25.47
C ALA A 67 6.22 -14.53 -25.80
N LYS A 68 6.80 -15.54 -26.43
CA LYS A 68 6.14 -16.81 -26.77
C LYS A 68 5.71 -17.56 -25.51
N PHE A 69 6.60 -17.69 -24.52
CA PHE A 69 6.32 -18.37 -23.26
C PHE A 69 5.14 -17.74 -22.52
N LEU A 70 5.07 -16.41 -22.48
CA LEU A 70 3.98 -15.68 -21.81
C LEU A 70 2.69 -15.64 -22.64
N ALA A 71 2.78 -15.70 -23.98
CA ALA A 71 1.61 -15.79 -24.85
C ALA A 71 0.85 -17.11 -24.68
N GLU A 72 1.56 -18.22 -24.49
CA GLU A 72 0.95 -19.54 -24.27
C GLU A 72 0.23 -19.67 -22.92
N ARG A 73 0.45 -18.74 -21.97
CA ARG A 73 -0.08 -18.78 -20.59
C ARG A 73 -1.04 -17.65 -20.24
N ASP A 74 -1.77 -17.13 -21.20
CA ASP A 74 -2.61 -15.92 -21.11
C ASP A 74 -3.68 -15.87 -20.00
N ALA A 75 -3.96 -16.96 -19.30
CA ALA A 75 -5.15 -17.05 -18.47
C ALA A 75 -5.06 -16.37 -17.09
N LYS A 76 -3.90 -16.09 -16.52
CA LYS A 76 -3.74 -15.49 -15.17
C LYS A 76 -2.36 -14.86 -14.95
N LEU A 77 -1.91 -14.01 -15.85
CA LEU A 77 -0.68 -13.28 -15.62
C LEU A 77 -0.89 -12.17 -14.58
N GLY A 78 -0.07 -12.19 -13.52
CA GLY A 78 0.03 -11.06 -12.60
C GLY A 78 0.65 -9.85 -13.27
N ARG A 79 0.57 -8.70 -12.59
CA ARG A 79 0.98 -7.42 -13.15
C ARG A 79 2.43 -7.39 -13.64
N ALA A 80 3.36 -7.92 -12.85
CA ALA A 80 4.76 -7.98 -13.24
C ALA A 80 4.93 -8.78 -14.53
N MET A 81 4.26 -9.92 -14.64
CA MET A 81 4.30 -10.77 -15.82
C MET A 81 3.64 -10.11 -17.05
N THR A 82 2.56 -9.35 -16.84
CA THR A 82 1.94 -8.56 -17.92
C THR A 82 2.89 -7.50 -18.45
N VAL A 83 3.59 -6.79 -17.55
CA VAL A 83 4.59 -5.79 -17.94
C VAL A 83 5.76 -6.43 -18.68
N VAL A 84 6.25 -7.59 -18.20
CA VAL A 84 7.32 -8.35 -18.89
C VAL A 84 6.87 -8.77 -20.28
N LYS A 85 5.62 -9.24 -20.46
CA LYS A 85 5.06 -9.59 -21.77
C LYS A 85 5.03 -8.39 -22.73
N GLU A 86 4.48 -7.25 -22.29
CA GLU A 86 4.42 -6.03 -23.10
C GLU A 86 5.81 -5.51 -23.50
N ILE A 87 6.79 -5.63 -22.61
CA ILE A 87 8.19 -5.27 -22.87
C ILE A 87 8.82 -6.25 -23.87
N ALA A 88 8.60 -7.55 -23.71
CA ALA A 88 9.15 -8.55 -24.61
C ALA A 88 8.60 -8.44 -26.04
N GLU A 89 7.32 -8.08 -26.20
CA GLU A 89 6.67 -7.84 -27.50
C GLU A 89 7.23 -6.62 -28.26
N LYS A 90 7.77 -5.62 -27.53
CA LYS A 90 8.27 -4.35 -28.08
C LYS A 90 9.68 -4.03 -27.61
N ALA A 91 10.50 -5.04 -27.44
CA ALA A 91 11.83 -4.88 -26.88
C ALA A 91 12.78 -4.04 -27.76
N ASP A 92 12.45 -3.88 -29.06
CA ASP A 92 13.21 -3.04 -30.01
C ASP A 92 12.99 -1.53 -29.79
N ASP A 93 11.90 -1.13 -29.10
CA ASP A 93 11.56 0.27 -28.84
C ASP A 93 12.03 0.65 -27.42
N GLU A 94 13.30 1.06 -27.30
CA GLU A 94 13.92 1.44 -26.03
C GLU A 94 13.12 2.51 -25.26
N PRO A 95 12.60 3.62 -25.86
CA PRO A 95 11.74 4.58 -25.19
C PRO A 95 10.45 3.98 -24.64
N PHE A 96 9.85 3.00 -25.32
CA PHE A 96 8.67 2.30 -24.85
C PHE A 96 8.98 1.44 -23.62
N VAL A 97 10.10 0.72 -23.64
CA VAL A 97 10.55 -0.13 -22.53
C VAL A 97 10.79 0.74 -21.27
N GLU A 98 11.53 1.82 -21.40
CA GLU A 98 11.81 2.76 -20.29
C GLU A 98 10.52 3.35 -19.70
N LYS A 99 9.60 3.78 -20.57
CA LYS A 99 8.28 4.28 -20.15
C LYS A 99 7.51 3.22 -19.36
N LYS A 100 7.47 1.96 -19.82
CA LYS A 100 6.74 0.87 -19.15
C LYS A 100 7.32 0.54 -17.79
N ILE A 101 8.63 0.53 -17.65
CA ILE A 101 9.30 0.35 -16.35
C ILE A 101 8.93 1.48 -15.41
N SER A 102 8.98 2.73 -15.87
CA SER A 102 8.64 3.91 -15.07
C SER A 102 7.15 3.91 -14.63
N GLU A 103 6.23 3.54 -15.53
CA GLU A 103 4.80 3.37 -15.21
C GLU A 103 4.60 2.30 -14.12
N PHE A 104 5.24 1.15 -14.27
CA PHE A 104 5.19 0.06 -13.29
C PHE A 104 5.71 0.50 -11.92
N GLU A 105 6.88 1.16 -11.88
CA GLU A 105 7.47 1.70 -10.66
C GLU A 105 6.54 2.70 -9.96
N SER A 106 5.98 3.63 -10.73
CA SER A 106 5.04 4.63 -10.24
C SER A 106 3.77 3.98 -9.64
N ASP A 107 3.23 2.95 -10.28
CA ASP A 107 2.04 2.24 -9.80
C ASP A 107 2.31 1.47 -8.51
N VAL A 108 3.45 0.78 -8.42
CA VAL A 108 3.88 0.10 -7.20
C VAL A 108 4.07 1.09 -6.05
N LYS A 109 4.78 2.18 -6.30
CA LYS A 109 5.01 3.25 -5.32
C LYS A 109 3.70 3.84 -4.82
N ARG A 110 2.79 4.19 -5.71
CA ARG A 110 1.47 4.76 -5.37
C ARG A 110 0.63 3.85 -4.46
N ARG A 111 0.74 2.52 -4.64
CA ARG A 111 0.05 1.54 -3.76
C ARG A 111 0.64 1.50 -2.38
N CYS A 112 1.96 1.42 -2.27
CA CYS A 112 2.66 1.45 -0.99
C CYS A 112 2.38 2.76 -0.24
N GLU A 113 2.38 3.90 -0.93
CA GLU A 113 2.10 5.22 -0.33
C GLU A 113 0.69 5.34 0.23
N ARG A 114 -0.32 4.72 -0.41
CA ARG A 114 -1.70 4.72 0.13
C ARG A 114 -1.77 4.00 1.47
N THR A 115 -1.14 2.84 1.58
CA THR A 115 -1.10 2.07 2.82
C THR A 115 -0.22 2.74 3.86
N GLU A 116 0.90 3.34 3.46
CA GLU A 116 1.79 4.08 4.35
C GLU A 116 1.10 5.29 5.00
N ARG A 117 0.21 5.96 4.27
CA ARG A 117 -0.62 7.04 4.85
C ARG A 117 -1.49 6.53 6.00
N LEU A 118 -2.11 5.35 5.87
CA LEU A 118 -2.91 4.77 6.96
C LEU A 118 -2.07 4.47 8.19
N VAL A 119 -0.84 3.96 8.00
CA VAL A 119 0.11 3.72 9.11
C VAL A 119 0.42 5.01 9.88
N LYS A 120 0.55 6.14 9.19
CA LYS A 120 0.90 7.43 9.79
C LYS A 120 -0.33 8.16 10.37
N ILE A 121 -1.46 8.13 9.66
CA ILE A 121 -2.66 8.88 10.04
C ILE A 121 -3.40 8.20 11.19
N GLY A 122 -3.41 6.86 11.26
CA GLY A 122 -4.12 6.12 12.31
C GLY A 122 -3.78 6.58 13.73
N PRO A 123 -2.50 6.56 14.14
CA PRO A 123 -2.09 7.02 15.47
C PRO A 123 -2.33 8.51 15.69
N ALA A 124 -2.16 9.35 14.65
CA ALA A 124 -2.41 10.79 14.76
C ALA A 124 -3.88 11.09 15.04
N LEU A 125 -4.80 10.43 14.34
CA LEU A 125 -6.23 10.54 14.60
C LEU A 125 -6.60 9.97 15.99
N GLY A 126 -5.98 8.86 16.40
CA GLY A 126 -6.15 8.30 17.73
C GLY A 126 -5.75 9.29 18.83
N LEU A 127 -4.60 9.97 18.65
CA LEU A 127 -4.15 11.01 19.57
C LEU A 127 -5.11 12.22 19.61
N MET A 128 -5.58 12.69 18.46
CA MET A 128 -6.60 13.75 18.41
C MET A 128 -7.87 13.32 19.13
N GLY A 129 -8.30 12.07 18.93
CA GLY A 129 -9.49 11.51 19.58
C GLY A 129 -9.37 11.34 21.09
N THR A 130 -8.15 11.42 21.67
CA THR A 130 -7.97 11.49 23.13
C THR A 130 -7.92 12.92 23.64
N LEU A 131 -7.18 13.79 22.96
CA LEU A 131 -6.96 15.15 23.44
C LEU A 131 -8.25 16.01 23.42
N ILE A 132 -9.11 15.80 22.42
CA ILE A 132 -10.34 16.59 22.28
C ILE A 132 -11.31 16.31 23.43
N PRO A 133 -11.66 15.06 23.79
CA PRO A 133 -12.57 14.78 24.90
C PRO A 133 -11.99 15.11 26.28
N LEU A 134 -10.68 15.21 26.43
CA LEU A 134 -10.04 15.56 27.69
C LEU A 134 -10.43 16.96 28.19
N GLY A 135 -10.65 17.90 27.28
CA GLY A 135 -11.12 19.27 27.64
C GLY A 135 -12.44 19.26 28.42
N PRO A 136 -13.54 18.75 27.85
CA PRO A 136 -14.80 18.55 28.55
C PRO A 136 -14.69 17.68 29.80
N ALA A 137 -13.86 16.63 29.78
CA ALA A 137 -13.63 15.76 30.93
C ALA A 137 -13.08 16.53 32.15
N LEU A 138 -12.06 17.36 31.93
CA LEU A 138 -11.45 18.18 33.00
C LEU A 138 -12.39 19.27 33.49
N LEU A 139 -13.23 19.84 32.63
CA LEU A 139 -14.26 20.80 33.06
C LEU A 139 -15.32 20.11 33.92
N GLY A 140 -15.77 18.91 33.56
CA GLY A 140 -16.67 18.11 34.38
C GLY A 140 -16.08 17.80 35.76
N LEU A 141 -14.81 17.40 35.80
CA LEU A 141 -14.08 17.15 37.05
C LEU A 141 -14.05 18.41 37.94
N ALA A 142 -13.76 19.58 37.38
CA ALA A 142 -13.75 20.85 38.14
C ALA A 142 -15.12 21.23 38.72
N GLN A 143 -16.20 20.71 38.13
CA GLN A 143 -17.59 20.92 38.60
C GLN A 143 -18.09 19.77 39.50
N GLY A 144 -17.27 18.75 39.77
CA GLY A 144 -17.64 17.56 40.52
C GLY A 144 -18.50 16.55 39.74
N ASP A 145 -18.66 16.75 38.42
CA ASP A 145 -19.42 15.84 37.54
C ASP A 145 -18.52 14.69 37.06
N LEU A 146 -18.50 13.62 37.83
CA LEU A 146 -17.75 12.40 37.54
C LEU A 146 -18.34 11.62 36.35
N ASN A 147 -19.61 11.78 36.04
CA ASN A 147 -20.26 11.11 34.92
C ASN A 147 -19.76 11.68 33.59
N THR A 148 -19.69 13.00 33.48
CA THR A 148 -19.09 13.66 32.29
C THR A 148 -17.61 13.29 32.14
N LEU A 149 -16.84 13.23 33.21
CA LEU A 149 -15.47 12.78 33.20
C LEU A 149 -15.36 11.33 32.62
N ALA A 150 -16.12 10.41 33.22
CA ALA A 150 -16.07 8.99 32.82
C ALA A 150 -16.48 8.78 31.36
N ALA A 151 -17.57 9.43 30.91
CA ALA A 151 -18.03 9.30 29.53
C ALA A 151 -16.99 9.78 28.52
N ASN A 152 -16.35 10.92 28.74
CA ASN A 152 -15.32 11.44 27.85
C ASN A 152 -14.02 10.58 27.86
N LEU A 153 -13.66 10.00 28.99
CA LEU A 153 -12.51 9.09 29.06
C LEU A 153 -12.76 7.80 28.27
N VAL A 154 -13.98 7.24 28.30
CA VAL A 154 -14.33 6.07 27.48
C VAL A 154 -14.13 6.37 25.98
N VAL A 155 -14.60 7.52 25.51
CA VAL A 155 -14.38 7.94 24.11
C VAL A 155 -12.89 8.08 23.82
N ALA A 156 -12.15 8.78 24.69
CA ALA A 156 -10.72 9.00 24.52
C ALA A 156 -9.93 7.67 24.38
N PHE A 157 -10.15 6.72 25.27
CA PHE A 157 -9.46 5.43 25.20
C PHE A 157 -9.88 4.61 23.97
N SER A 158 -11.15 4.60 23.62
CA SER A 158 -11.68 3.86 22.47
C SER A 158 -11.06 4.36 21.18
N THR A 159 -10.95 5.67 20.97
CA THR A 159 -10.37 6.26 19.76
C THR A 159 -8.88 5.95 19.61
N THR A 160 -8.14 5.91 20.72
CA THR A 160 -6.72 5.49 20.70
C THR A 160 -6.58 4.04 20.25
N VAL A 161 -7.38 3.13 20.82
CA VAL A 161 -7.33 1.71 20.47
C VAL A 161 -7.63 1.52 18.98
N VAL A 162 -8.66 2.19 18.47
CA VAL A 162 -9.01 2.11 17.04
C VAL A 162 -7.89 2.67 16.15
N GLY A 163 -7.30 3.81 16.50
CA GLY A 163 -6.22 4.43 15.74
C GLY A 163 -4.96 3.56 15.68
N LEU A 164 -4.56 3.00 16.82
CA LEU A 164 -3.40 2.08 16.88
C LEU A 164 -3.67 0.78 16.15
N THR A 165 -4.85 0.18 16.31
CA THR A 165 -5.25 -1.03 15.58
C THR A 165 -5.19 -0.82 14.07
N THR A 166 -5.70 0.31 13.59
CA THR A 166 -5.62 0.70 12.17
C THR A 166 -4.19 0.75 11.68
N ALA A 167 -3.29 1.39 12.44
CA ALA A 167 -1.88 1.50 12.08
C ALA A 167 -1.15 0.15 12.07
N ILE A 168 -1.43 -0.71 13.05
CA ILE A 168 -0.83 -2.05 13.14
C ILE A 168 -1.26 -2.88 11.92
N ILE A 169 -2.55 -2.94 11.63
CA ILE A 169 -3.07 -3.67 10.46
C ILE A 169 -2.43 -3.13 9.17
N ALA A 170 -2.44 -1.82 8.98
CA ALA A 170 -1.87 -1.18 7.79
C ALA A 170 -0.35 -1.45 7.67
N SER A 171 0.39 -1.52 8.78
CA SER A 171 1.84 -1.79 8.78
C SER A 171 2.16 -3.19 8.28
N PHE A 172 1.40 -4.21 8.69
CA PHE A 172 1.56 -5.58 8.16
C PHE A 172 1.27 -5.66 6.66
N VAL A 173 0.19 -5.02 6.21
CA VAL A 173 -0.15 -4.95 4.78
C VAL A 173 0.96 -4.25 3.99
N LEU A 174 1.47 -3.13 4.50
CA LEU A 174 2.56 -2.38 3.87
C LEU A 174 3.84 -3.21 3.75
N ALA A 175 4.20 -3.95 4.81
CA ALA A 175 5.37 -4.82 4.79
C ALA A 175 5.25 -5.90 3.70
N ALA A 176 4.08 -6.55 3.59
CA ALA A 176 3.80 -7.52 2.54
C ALA A 176 3.88 -6.88 1.14
N GLN A 177 3.26 -5.71 0.93
CA GLN A 177 3.30 -4.99 -0.34
C GLN A 177 4.73 -4.62 -0.75
N LYS A 178 5.56 -4.14 0.17
CA LYS A 178 6.98 -3.84 -0.09
C LYS A 178 7.79 -5.09 -0.45
N CYS A 179 7.53 -6.21 0.21
CA CYS A 179 8.17 -7.48 -0.11
C CYS A 179 7.81 -7.94 -1.53
N TRP A 180 6.54 -7.91 -1.88
CA TRP A 180 6.07 -8.28 -3.22
C TRP A 180 6.59 -7.34 -4.30
N ALA A 181 6.61 -6.04 -4.02
CA ALA A 181 7.17 -5.04 -4.93
C ALA A 181 8.62 -5.35 -5.28
N ARG A 182 9.46 -5.67 -4.28
CA ARG A 182 10.86 -6.03 -4.51
C ARG A 182 11.00 -7.28 -5.38
N ALA A 183 10.21 -8.31 -5.10
CA ALA A 183 10.23 -9.53 -5.91
C ALA A 183 9.80 -9.25 -7.36
N ASP A 184 8.78 -8.43 -7.57
CA ASP A 184 8.31 -8.05 -8.89
C ASP A 184 9.36 -7.23 -9.67
N PHE A 185 10.04 -6.29 -9.01
CA PHE A 185 11.13 -5.51 -9.62
C PHE A 185 12.30 -6.38 -10.06
N ILE A 186 12.69 -7.39 -9.26
CA ILE A 186 13.77 -8.30 -9.63
C ILE A 186 13.42 -9.04 -10.93
N VAL A 187 12.19 -9.58 -11.01
CA VAL A 187 11.75 -10.33 -12.21
C VAL A 187 11.67 -9.42 -13.44
N VAL A 188 11.09 -8.23 -13.30
CA VAL A 188 10.97 -7.27 -14.41
C VAL A 188 12.34 -6.83 -14.91
N ASN A 189 13.24 -6.40 -14.02
CA ASN A 189 14.59 -5.97 -14.41
C ASN A 189 15.42 -7.08 -15.04
N PHE A 190 15.30 -8.30 -14.51
CA PHE A 190 16.01 -9.45 -15.07
C PHE A 190 15.52 -9.77 -16.49
N ALA A 191 14.20 -9.79 -16.70
CA ALA A 191 13.61 -10.01 -18.01
C ALA A 191 13.99 -8.92 -19.02
N VAL A 192 13.97 -7.65 -18.60
CA VAL A 192 14.37 -6.51 -19.46
C VAL A 192 15.82 -6.63 -19.91
N ASN A 193 16.73 -6.88 -18.97
CA ASN A 193 18.16 -7.03 -19.28
C ASN A 193 18.39 -8.18 -20.25
N ARG A 194 17.67 -9.29 -20.07
CA ARG A 194 17.79 -10.46 -20.93
C ARG A 194 17.27 -10.21 -22.36
N CYS A 195 16.14 -9.50 -22.48
CA CYS A 195 15.63 -9.08 -23.79
C CYS A 195 16.60 -8.14 -24.51
N ALA A 196 17.22 -7.20 -23.79
CA ALA A 196 18.21 -6.28 -24.35
C ALA A 196 19.48 -7.01 -24.85
N GLU A 197 19.98 -7.99 -24.08
CA GLU A 197 21.12 -8.84 -24.51
C GLU A 197 20.83 -9.64 -25.77
N GLN A 198 19.61 -10.18 -25.89
CA GLN A 198 19.19 -10.94 -27.07
C GLN A 198 19.15 -10.07 -28.34
N LEU A 199 18.64 -8.83 -28.20
CA LEU A 199 18.62 -7.87 -29.31
C LEU A 199 20.03 -7.41 -29.72
N GLY A 200 20.93 -7.18 -28.75
CA GLY A 200 22.33 -6.86 -29.04
C GLY A 200 23.03 -7.94 -29.87
N LYS A 201 22.89 -9.19 -29.46
CA LYS A 201 23.44 -10.34 -30.18
C LYS A 201 22.86 -10.52 -31.59
N SER A 202 21.57 -10.24 -31.76
CA SER A 202 20.91 -10.30 -33.08
C SER A 202 21.38 -9.22 -34.04
N LYS A 203 21.83 -8.05 -33.55
CA LYS A 203 22.39 -6.95 -34.36
C LYS A 203 23.84 -7.19 -34.74
N GLU A 204 24.64 -7.90 -33.94
CA GLU A 204 26.03 -8.25 -34.23
C GLU A 204 26.17 -9.42 -35.23
N SER A 205 25.11 -10.24 -35.39
CA SER A 205 25.09 -11.39 -36.30
C SER A 205 24.58 -11.07 -37.72
N LYS A 206 24.26 -9.81 -38.01
CA LYS A 206 23.87 -9.31 -39.35
C LYS A 206 24.90 -8.36 -39.92
#